data_c2cedd8f45c8e683001ec6b326ead31c
#
_entry.id   c2cedd8f45c8e683001ec6b326ead31c
#
_cell.length_a   1.000
_cell.length_b   1.000
_cell.length_c   1.000
_cell.angle_alpha   90.00
_cell.angle_beta   90.00
_cell.angle_gamma   90.00
#
_symmetry.space_group_name_H-M   'P 1'
#
loop_
_entity.id
_entity.type
_entity.pdbx_description
1 polymer ?
#
loop_
_entity_poly.entity_id
_entity_poly.type
_entity_poly.pdbx_seq_one_letter_code
_entity_poly.pdbx_strand_id
1 'polypeptide(L)'
;MSVGYNPQVNDYVVWTTELGQVHKGWVYFVASEAEHKRGWRTPTRYISIEIATKPRHQCDLTTFLHKRIHVCLCCFEQNWNELELIKKRKSKYDDTIIWKANTAT
;
A
#
# COMPACT_ATOMS: atom_id res chain seq x y z
N MET A 1 24.60 3.52 -3.19
CA MET A 1 23.30 3.58 -3.73
C MET A 1 22.41 2.50 -3.16
N SER A 2 21.33 2.86 -2.64
CA SER A 2 20.50 1.85 -2.06
C SER A 2 19.73 1.15 -3.16
N VAL A 3 19.64 -0.13 -3.01
CA VAL A 3 18.75 -0.90 -3.81
C VAL A 3 17.37 -0.60 -3.29
N GLY A 4 16.54 -0.04 -4.10
CA GLY A 4 15.24 0.32 -3.66
C GLY A 4 14.44 -0.89 -3.26
N TYR A 5 13.62 -0.70 -2.27
CA TYR A 5 12.64 -1.70 -1.89
C TYR A 5 11.66 -1.86 -3.05
N ASN A 6 11.32 -3.08 -3.36
CA ASN A 6 10.40 -3.38 -4.44
C ASN A 6 9.09 -3.90 -3.84
N PRO A 7 8.09 -3.02 -3.67
CA PRO A 7 6.87 -3.41 -2.97
C PRO A 7 6.12 -4.54 -3.65
N GLN A 8 5.48 -5.35 -2.84
CA GLN A 8 4.65 -6.45 -3.31
C GLN A 8 3.33 -6.42 -2.57
N VAL A 9 2.31 -6.95 -3.22
CA VAL A 9 0.99 -7.05 -2.60
C VAL A 9 1.12 -7.84 -1.31
N ASN A 10 0.41 -7.38 -0.28
CA ASN A 10 0.40 -7.98 1.04
C ASN A 10 1.62 -7.64 1.89
N ASP A 11 2.42 -6.68 1.44
CA ASP A 11 3.44 -6.08 2.28
C ASP A 11 2.79 -5.01 3.16
N TYR A 12 3.19 -4.97 4.42
CA TYR A 12 2.79 -3.88 5.30
C TYR A 12 3.94 -2.89 5.34
N VAL A 13 3.68 -1.66 4.94
CA VAL A 13 4.74 -0.67 4.77
C VAL A 13 4.46 0.58 5.57
N VAL A 14 5.52 1.28 5.90
CA VAL A 14 5.47 2.62 6.48
C VAL A 14 6.03 3.56 5.41
N TRP A 15 5.27 4.56 5.08
CA TRP A 15 5.68 5.57 4.09
C TRP A 15 5.87 6.89 4.81
N THR A 16 7.11 7.36 4.85
CA THR A 16 7.43 8.66 5.43
C THR A 16 7.75 9.60 4.29
N THR A 17 6.89 10.59 4.09
CA THR A 17 7.06 11.51 2.97
C THR A 17 8.11 12.56 3.30
N GLU A 18 8.50 13.32 2.28
CA GLU A 18 9.46 14.40 2.49
C GLU A 18 8.95 15.45 3.45
N LEU A 19 7.65 15.59 3.53
CA LEU A 19 7.06 16.56 4.44
C LEU A 19 6.93 16.02 5.86
N GLY A 20 7.40 14.80 6.08
CA GLY A 20 7.35 14.22 7.41
C GLY A 20 6.06 13.53 7.75
N GLN A 21 5.15 13.41 6.79
CA GLN A 21 3.92 12.68 7.03
C GLN A 21 4.19 11.19 7.01
N VAL A 22 3.56 10.48 7.93
CA VAL A 22 3.77 9.03 8.06
C VAL A 22 2.46 8.33 7.79
N HIS A 23 2.50 7.40 6.86
CA HIS A 23 1.34 6.58 6.51
C HIS A 23 1.73 5.12 6.65
N LYS A 24 0.82 4.32 7.17
CA LYS A 24 1.06 2.89 7.36
C LYS A 24 -0.08 2.11 6.74
N GLY A 25 0.25 1.03 6.09
CA GLY A 25 -0.80 0.22 5.51
C GLY A 25 -0.28 -0.95 4.71
N TRP A 26 -1.22 -1.70 4.17
CA TRP A 26 -0.91 -2.87 3.36
C TRP A 26 -0.86 -2.48 1.91
N VAL A 27 0.12 -3.02 1.19
CA VAL A 27 0.15 -2.84 -0.25
C VAL A 27 -0.99 -3.67 -0.82
N TYR A 28 -1.92 -2.98 -1.45
CA TYR A 28 -3.13 -3.58 -1.94
C TYR A 28 -3.02 -3.93 -3.42
N PHE A 29 -2.25 -3.14 -4.17
CA PHE A 29 -2.16 -3.30 -5.60
C PHE A 29 -0.82 -2.75 -6.07
N VAL A 30 -0.21 -3.47 -7.01
CA VAL A 30 1.04 -3.01 -7.63
C VAL A 30 0.77 -2.91 -9.12
N ALA A 31 0.90 -1.72 -9.67
CA ALA A 31 0.70 -1.50 -11.09
C ALA A 31 2.03 -1.63 -11.80
N SER A 32 2.05 -2.44 -12.84
CA SER A 32 3.24 -2.61 -13.65
C SER A 32 3.29 -1.53 -14.73
N GLU A 33 4.44 -1.38 -15.36
CA GLU A 33 4.58 -0.46 -16.47
C GLU A 33 3.60 -0.76 -17.58
N ALA A 34 3.38 -2.03 -17.83
CA ALA A 34 2.52 -2.41 -18.95
C ALA A 34 1.10 -1.91 -18.76
N GLU A 35 0.68 -1.77 -17.52
CA GLU A 35 -0.69 -1.34 -17.24
C GLU A 35 -0.86 0.15 -17.41
N HIS A 36 0.23 0.89 -17.58
CA HIS A 36 0.18 2.33 -17.68
C HIS A 36 0.54 2.86 -19.05
N LYS A 37 0.68 1.99 -20.02
CA LYS A 37 1.06 2.46 -21.34
C LYS A 37 -0.02 3.28 -21.99
N ARG A 38 -1.26 2.98 -21.67
CA ARG A 38 -2.36 3.70 -22.29
C ARG A 38 -2.58 5.01 -21.60
N GLY A 39 -2.60 6.07 -22.37
CA GLY A 39 -2.98 7.36 -21.85
C GLY A 39 -1.96 8.04 -20.98
N TRP A 40 -0.82 7.43 -20.77
CA TRP A 40 0.24 8.04 -19.97
C TRP A 40 1.42 8.33 -20.88
N ARG A 41 1.99 9.49 -20.69
CA ARG A 41 3.14 9.85 -21.50
C ARG A 41 4.33 9.01 -21.16
N THR A 42 4.54 8.77 -19.88
CA THR A 42 5.68 8.04 -19.40
C THR A 42 5.18 6.89 -18.57
N PRO A 43 5.54 5.66 -18.92
CA PRO A 43 5.16 4.53 -18.10
C PRO A 43 5.71 4.73 -16.69
N THR A 44 4.85 4.56 -15.72
CA THR A 44 5.22 4.74 -14.34
C THR A 44 4.56 3.65 -13.53
N ARG A 45 5.35 3.04 -12.64
CA ARG A 45 4.83 2.06 -11.73
C ARG A 45 4.34 2.76 -10.48
N TYR A 46 3.33 2.20 -9.86
CA TYR A 46 2.88 2.71 -8.58
C TYR A 46 2.26 1.59 -7.78
N ILE A 47 2.08 1.85 -6.50
CA ILE A 47 1.36 0.93 -5.63
C ILE A 47 0.22 1.68 -4.97
N SER A 48 -0.79 0.92 -4.59
CA SER A 48 -1.86 1.43 -3.75
C SER A 48 -1.65 0.86 -2.36
N ILE A 49 -1.65 1.73 -1.37
CA ILE A 49 -1.49 1.34 0.02
C ILE A 49 -2.82 1.54 0.72
N GLU A 50 -3.37 0.47 1.26
CA GLU A 50 -4.61 0.56 2.00
C GLU A 50 -4.27 0.99 3.43
N ILE A 51 -4.59 2.22 3.77
CA ILE A 51 -4.20 2.76 5.07
C ILE A 51 -5.30 2.65 6.10
N ALA A 52 -6.55 2.43 5.66
CA ALA A 52 -7.65 2.32 6.60
C ALA A 52 -8.84 1.68 5.94
N THR A 53 -9.63 1.02 6.76
CA THR A 53 -10.94 0.56 6.34
C THR A 53 -11.91 0.95 7.43
N LYS A 54 -13.09 1.36 7.05
CA LYS A 54 -14.11 1.75 8.01
C LYS A 54 -15.30 0.83 7.88
N PRO A 55 -15.84 0.38 8.99
CA PRO A 55 -17.10 -0.35 8.95
C PRO A 55 -18.17 0.54 8.33
N ARG A 56 -19.05 -0.09 7.59
CA ARG A 56 -20.07 0.65 6.88
C ARG A 56 -20.92 1.54 7.79
N HIS A 57 -21.21 1.05 8.98
CA HIS A 57 -22.07 1.79 9.90
C HIS A 57 -21.41 3.07 10.42
N GLN A 58 -20.14 3.25 10.19
CA GLN A 58 -19.45 4.46 10.62
C GLN A 58 -19.34 5.47 9.49
N CYS A 59 -20.00 5.19 8.39
CA CYS A 59 -19.95 6.08 7.23
C CYS A 59 -21.35 6.51 6.89
N ASP A 60 -21.47 7.72 6.33
CA ASP A 60 -22.76 8.22 5.91
C ASP A 60 -23.23 7.59 4.61
N LEU A 61 -22.37 6.84 3.98
CA LEU A 61 -22.73 6.24 2.72
C LEU A 61 -23.66 5.06 2.93
N THR A 62 -24.66 4.99 2.10
CA THR A 62 -25.65 3.92 2.18
C THR A 62 -25.32 2.81 1.22
N THR A 63 -24.09 2.45 1.14
CA THR A 63 -23.65 1.42 0.23
C THR A 63 -24.01 0.07 0.80
N PHE A 64 -24.86 -0.65 0.14
CA PHE A 64 -25.27 -1.97 0.65
C PHE A 64 -24.26 -3.04 0.36
N LEU A 65 -23.47 -2.82 -0.64
CA LEU A 65 -22.61 -3.87 -1.16
C LEU A 65 -21.35 -4.07 -0.37
N HIS A 66 -20.95 -3.09 0.40
CA HIS A 66 -19.68 -3.15 1.09
C HIS A 66 -19.87 -2.99 2.57
N LYS A 67 -19.17 -3.80 3.30
CA LYS A 67 -19.20 -3.71 4.76
C LYS A 67 -18.17 -2.71 5.26
N ARG A 68 -17.24 -2.33 4.41
CA ARG A 68 -16.17 -1.42 4.79
C ARG A 68 -15.87 -0.48 3.64
N ILE A 69 -15.33 0.66 3.98
CA ILE A 69 -14.84 1.61 2.99
C ILE A 69 -13.33 1.61 3.08
N HIS A 70 -12.71 1.48 1.94
CA HIS A 70 -11.25 1.44 1.85
C HIS A 70 -10.72 2.84 1.59
N VAL A 71 -9.64 3.17 2.27
CA VAL A 71 -8.92 4.40 2.02
C VAL A 71 -7.54 4.01 1.56
N CYS A 72 -7.20 4.39 0.35
CA CYS A 72 -5.94 3.99 -0.25
C CYS A 72 -5.14 5.21 -0.68
N LEU A 73 -3.83 5.08 -0.58
CA LEU A 73 -2.90 6.09 -1.08
C LEU A 73 -2.15 5.50 -2.26
N CYS A 74 -1.83 6.36 -3.19
CA CYS A 74 -1.05 5.98 -4.36
C CYS A 74 0.39 6.43 -4.15
N CYS A 75 1.33 5.51 -4.27
CA CYS A 75 2.74 5.82 -4.11
C CYS A 75 3.47 5.45 -5.40
N PHE A 76 4.01 6.44 -6.07
CA PHE A 76 4.70 6.22 -7.33
C PHE A 76 6.10 5.68 -7.11
N GLU A 77 6.61 5.00 -8.10
CA GLU A 77 7.89 4.33 -8.00
C GLU A 77 9.01 5.25 -7.54
N GLN A 78 8.98 6.48 -7.97
CA GLN A 78 10.01 7.43 -7.59
C GLN A 78 10.09 7.68 -6.09
N ASN A 79 9.03 7.34 -5.38
CA ASN A 79 8.98 7.54 -3.94
C ASN A 79 9.09 6.23 -3.16
N TRP A 80 9.34 5.12 -3.83
CA TRP A 80 9.42 3.84 -3.14
C TRP A 80 10.59 3.76 -2.18
N ASN A 81 11.60 4.59 -2.39
CA ASN A 81 12.72 4.63 -1.45
C ASN A 81 12.32 5.21 -0.09
N GLU A 82 11.14 5.80 -0.01
CA GLU A 82 10.61 6.33 1.24
C GLU A 82 9.82 5.28 2.02
N LEU A 83 9.67 4.10 1.46
CA LEU A 83 8.89 3.03 2.08
C LEU A 83 9.79 2.13 2.91
N GLU A 84 9.22 1.66 4.02
CA GLU A 84 9.90 0.69 4.87
C GLU A 84 8.99 -0.52 5.03
N LEU A 85 9.50 -1.69 4.69
CA LEU A 85 8.75 -2.92 4.83
C LEU A 85 8.79 -3.39 6.26
N ILE A 86 7.63 -3.63 6.84
CA ILE A 86 7.51 -4.01 8.25
C ILE A 86 7.17 -5.48 8.40
N LYS A 87 6.23 -5.97 7.62
CA LYS A 87 5.77 -7.35 7.72
C LYS A 87 5.01 -7.72 6.48
N LYS A 88 4.79 -9.01 6.30
CA LYS A 88 4.03 -9.54 5.18
C LYS A 88 2.95 -10.45 5.71
N ARG A 89 1.82 -10.47 5.04
CA ARG A 89 0.75 -11.39 5.38
C ARG A 89 0.54 -12.36 4.22
N LYS A 90 -0.19 -13.44 4.50
CA LYS A 90 -0.41 -14.47 3.52
C LYS A 90 -1.30 -13.97 2.39
N SER A 91 -2.36 -13.27 2.73
CA SER A 91 -3.24 -12.69 1.73
C SER A 91 -4.12 -11.68 2.44
N LYS A 92 -4.83 -10.87 1.64
CA LYS A 92 -5.71 -9.88 2.27
C LYS A 92 -6.90 -10.51 2.96
N TYR A 93 -7.15 -11.77 2.70
CA TYR A 93 -8.24 -12.49 3.37
C TYR A 93 -7.74 -13.35 4.52
N ASP A 94 -6.44 -13.41 4.70
CA ASP A 94 -5.83 -14.21 5.75
C ASP A 94 -4.74 -13.38 6.39
N ASP A 95 -5.01 -12.91 7.59
CA ASP A 95 -4.10 -12.00 8.28
C ASP A 95 -2.88 -12.67 8.88
N THR A 96 -2.72 -13.96 8.63
CA THR A 96 -1.56 -14.65 9.15
C THR A 96 -0.30 -13.96 8.66
N ILE A 97 0.52 -13.53 9.61
CA ILE A 97 1.77 -12.86 9.27
C ILE A 97 2.81 -13.91 8.97
N ILE A 98 3.36 -13.86 7.76
CA ILE A 98 4.35 -14.82 7.33
C ILE A 98 5.77 -14.26 7.43
N TRP A 99 5.88 -12.97 7.69
CA TRP A 99 7.19 -12.36 7.82
C TRP A 99 7.05 -11.06 8.58
N LYS A 100 7.99 -10.78 9.49
CA LYS A 100 8.03 -9.52 10.22
C LYS A 100 9.45 -9.01 10.21
N ALA A 101 9.58 -7.71 10.07
CA ALA A 101 10.89 -7.10 10.19
C ALA A 101 11.42 -7.37 11.58
N ASN A 102 12.72 -7.60 11.66
CA ASN A 102 13.35 -7.79 12.94
C ASN A 102 13.51 -6.42 13.59
N THR A 103 12.67 -6.17 14.57
CA THR A 103 12.69 -4.90 15.27
C THR A 103 13.33 -5.00 16.64
N ALA A 104 14.03 -6.06 16.87
CA ALA A 104 14.71 -6.23 18.15
C ALA A 104 15.64 -5.05 18.35
N THR A 105 15.51 -4.40 19.40
CA THR A 105 16.32 -3.24 19.68
C THR A 105 16.82 -3.32 21.08
#